data_0503538e9ac68e7971320172e1c0a125
#
_entry.id   0503538e9ac68e7971320172e1c0a125
#
_cell.length_a   1.000
_cell.length_b   1.000
_cell.length_c   1.000
_cell.angle_alpha   90.00
_cell.angle_beta   90.00
_cell.angle_gamma   90.00
#
_symmetry.space_group_name_H-M   'P 1'
#
loop_
_entity.id
_entity.type
_entity.pdbx_description
1 polymer ?
#
loop_
_entity_poly.entity_id
_entity_poly.type
_entity_poly.pdbx_seq_one_letter_code
_entity_poly.pdbx_strand_id
1 'polypeptide(L)'
;MPIHPIEYRYGTTEMIDIWSEERKLRYVLEVEAALAKAEADLGMIPERAANSIHKATEEVKLSRVKEIEDEIHHDMMAVVRAISEKVDLEDDFVHYGATSNDILDTSMALQFRDAIKILELKLVRLLKVLIIQADKHKRLVCAGRTHGQIAIPTTYGLRFAIWAKEVERHLLRLGQLYSRVVVGQLTGAVGTQAAFDKEGLAVQEKTMEYLGLGHVEVSSQIIQRDRHAEYVMFLANVATTLDKICIEIRTLQRSEIAEVSETFGGKQIGSSTMPHKRNPIKSEQVCGLARVIRSYVLPALDNNTLWDERDLTNSSCERVIMPDATILTDHILTLSINIIGNLQFDRNNIEKNLGLMRGANMGEAVMIYLAKRIGRQKAHEIIRSATLKAYERGESLAEALSKEPTVVEHISTEQIVWMMRPENYIGTAVEQVENVVYKLKGIYCQE
;
A
#
# COMPACT_ATOMS: atom_id res chain seq x y z
N MET A 1 -8.38 5.29 29.09
CA MET A 1 -8.25 6.48 28.21
C MET A 1 -7.34 6.10 27.05
N PRO A 2 -7.69 6.37 25.79
CA PRO A 2 -6.85 6.04 24.64
C PRO A 2 -5.54 6.85 24.69
N ILE A 3 -4.41 6.20 24.43
CA ILE A 3 -3.08 6.80 24.43
C ILE A 3 -2.50 6.77 23.02
N HIS A 4 -2.69 5.66 22.31
CA HIS A 4 -2.13 5.48 20.98
C HIS A 4 -3.00 6.15 19.91
N PRO A 5 -2.42 6.92 18.95
CA PRO A 5 -3.20 7.64 17.93
C PRO A 5 -4.08 6.75 17.03
N ILE A 6 -3.78 5.47 16.89
CA ILE A 6 -4.64 4.50 16.18
C ILE A 6 -6.01 4.38 16.87
N GLU A 7 -6.08 4.51 18.19
CA GLU A 7 -7.31 4.33 18.96
C GLU A 7 -8.34 5.46 18.72
N TYR A 8 -7.92 6.64 18.26
CA TYR A 8 -8.81 7.80 18.18
C TYR A 8 -8.59 8.72 16.97
N ARG A 9 -7.54 8.54 16.18
CA ARG A 9 -7.17 9.49 15.12
C ARG A 9 -6.89 8.83 13.77
N TYR A 10 -6.23 7.69 13.74
CA TYR A 10 -5.79 7.03 12.52
C TYR A 10 -6.42 5.64 12.42
N GLY A 11 -6.72 5.22 11.18
CA GLY A 11 -7.37 3.95 10.90
C GLY A 11 -8.82 4.11 10.45
N THR A 12 -9.35 3.08 9.83
CA THR A 12 -10.76 2.94 9.52
C THR A 12 -11.40 1.98 10.50
N THR A 13 -12.68 2.14 10.79
CA THR A 13 -13.41 1.30 11.75
C THR A 13 -13.31 -0.18 11.38
N GLU A 14 -13.42 -0.50 10.10
CA GLU A 14 -13.34 -1.87 9.58
C GLU A 14 -11.97 -2.53 9.81
N MET A 15 -10.87 -1.78 9.66
CA MET A 15 -9.54 -2.32 9.89
C MET A 15 -9.19 -2.38 11.38
N ILE A 16 -9.61 -1.38 12.17
CA ILE A 16 -9.45 -1.37 13.64
C ILE A 16 -10.19 -2.56 14.26
N ASP A 17 -11.40 -2.87 13.77
CA ASP A 17 -12.19 -4.01 14.28
C ASP A 17 -11.41 -5.34 14.18
N ILE A 18 -10.76 -5.63 13.03
CA ILE A 18 -9.98 -6.87 12.85
C ILE A 18 -8.88 -7.04 13.91
N TRP A 19 -8.28 -5.92 14.34
CA TRP A 19 -7.17 -5.92 15.31
C TRP A 19 -7.60 -5.65 16.75
N SER A 20 -8.93 -5.47 16.99
CA SER A 20 -9.46 -5.31 18.35
C SER A 20 -9.29 -6.58 19.18
N GLU A 21 -9.22 -6.44 20.51
CA GLU A 21 -9.12 -7.58 21.43
C GLU A 21 -10.34 -8.50 21.32
N GLU A 22 -11.54 -7.93 21.15
CA GLU A 22 -12.78 -8.68 20.97
C GLU A 22 -12.75 -9.53 19.70
N ARG A 23 -12.31 -8.95 18.58
CA ARG A 23 -12.22 -9.67 17.31
C ARG A 23 -11.12 -10.73 17.35
N LYS A 24 -9.97 -10.42 17.94
CA LYS A 24 -8.89 -11.39 18.16
C LYS A 24 -9.38 -12.59 18.97
N LEU A 25 -10.09 -12.36 20.07
CA LEU A 25 -10.69 -13.43 20.85
C LEU A 25 -11.66 -14.28 19.98
N ARG A 26 -12.49 -13.67 19.14
CA ARG A 26 -13.38 -14.42 18.25
C ARG A 26 -12.62 -15.34 17.29
N TYR A 27 -11.52 -14.87 16.70
CA TYR A 27 -10.68 -15.72 15.85
C TYR A 27 -10.04 -16.88 16.64
N VAL A 28 -9.57 -16.64 17.87
CA VAL A 28 -9.04 -17.70 18.74
C VAL A 28 -10.11 -18.75 19.02
N LEU A 29 -11.34 -18.34 19.37
CA LEU A 29 -12.48 -19.22 19.63
C LEU A 29 -12.91 -19.98 18.37
N GLU A 30 -12.85 -19.37 17.19
CA GLU A 30 -13.12 -20.01 15.90
C GLU A 30 -12.13 -21.14 15.61
N VAL A 31 -10.83 -20.92 15.92
CA VAL A 31 -9.78 -21.95 15.75
C VAL A 31 -10.00 -23.12 16.73
N GLU A 32 -10.31 -22.87 18.00
CA GLU A 32 -10.60 -23.93 18.98
C GLU A 32 -11.82 -24.77 18.58
N ALA A 33 -12.89 -24.13 18.11
CA ALA A 33 -14.08 -24.84 17.63
C ALA A 33 -13.78 -25.68 16.37
N ALA A 34 -12.97 -25.16 15.45
CA ALA A 34 -12.56 -25.87 14.24
C ALA A 34 -11.66 -27.07 14.55
N LEU A 35 -10.73 -26.93 15.51
CA LEU A 35 -9.88 -28.00 16.02
C LEU A 35 -10.74 -29.14 16.60
N ALA A 36 -11.60 -28.85 17.54
CA ALA A 36 -12.46 -29.86 18.20
C ALA A 36 -13.33 -30.58 17.14
N LYS A 37 -13.85 -29.85 16.14
CA LYS A 37 -14.62 -30.47 15.07
C LYS A 37 -13.78 -31.41 14.21
N ALA A 38 -12.55 -31.02 13.85
CA ALA A 38 -11.64 -31.86 13.07
C ALA A 38 -11.26 -33.14 13.82
N GLU A 39 -10.99 -33.01 15.11
CA GLU A 39 -10.67 -34.15 15.97
C GLU A 39 -11.86 -35.14 16.11
N ALA A 40 -13.08 -34.61 16.23
CA ALA A 40 -14.28 -35.46 16.26
C ALA A 40 -14.51 -36.19 14.95
N ASP A 41 -14.35 -35.52 13.81
CA ASP A 41 -14.47 -36.13 12.48
C ASP A 41 -13.44 -37.23 12.22
N LEU A 42 -12.29 -37.17 12.88
CA LEU A 42 -11.24 -38.18 12.85
C LEU A 42 -11.39 -39.25 13.97
N GLY A 43 -12.43 -39.13 14.79
CA GLY A 43 -12.69 -40.08 15.87
C GLY A 43 -11.74 -39.98 17.08
N MET A 44 -11.02 -38.88 17.23
CA MET A 44 -10.10 -38.64 18.34
C MET A 44 -10.83 -38.21 19.60
N ILE A 45 -11.92 -37.45 19.45
CA ILE A 45 -12.82 -37.06 20.55
C ILE A 45 -14.28 -37.40 20.18
N PRO A 46 -15.20 -37.51 21.17
CA PRO A 46 -16.62 -37.72 20.87
C PRO A 46 -17.24 -36.52 20.13
N GLU A 47 -18.12 -36.77 19.14
CA GLU A 47 -18.85 -35.72 18.42
C GLU A 47 -19.65 -34.80 19.39
N ARG A 48 -20.23 -35.34 20.46
CA ARG A 48 -20.93 -34.55 21.48
C ARG A 48 -20.01 -33.52 22.13
N ALA A 49 -18.73 -33.88 22.37
CA ALA A 49 -17.75 -33.00 22.99
C ALA A 49 -17.41 -31.83 22.04
N ALA A 50 -17.18 -32.10 20.76
CA ALA A 50 -16.95 -31.04 19.76
C ALA A 50 -18.14 -30.06 19.65
N ASN A 51 -19.39 -30.60 19.67
CA ASN A 51 -20.59 -29.77 19.67
C ASN A 51 -20.73 -28.93 20.95
N SER A 52 -20.37 -29.49 22.11
CA SER A 52 -20.36 -28.78 23.40
C SER A 52 -19.33 -27.65 23.42
N ILE A 53 -18.10 -27.92 22.92
CA ILE A 53 -17.03 -26.91 22.76
C ILE A 53 -17.45 -25.80 21.80
N HIS A 54 -18.00 -26.15 20.63
CA HIS A 54 -18.47 -25.15 19.66
C HIS A 54 -19.50 -24.21 20.28
N LYS A 55 -20.51 -24.75 21.00
CA LYS A 55 -21.50 -23.92 21.68
C LYS A 55 -20.87 -23.06 22.78
N ALA A 56 -19.93 -23.60 23.55
CA ALA A 56 -19.21 -22.88 24.60
C ALA A 56 -18.43 -21.68 24.03
N THR A 57 -17.79 -21.82 22.85
CA THR A 57 -17.05 -20.73 22.22
C THR A 57 -17.93 -19.53 21.82
N GLU A 58 -19.21 -19.73 21.54
CA GLU A 58 -20.16 -18.64 21.27
C GLU A 58 -20.45 -17.77 22.49
N GLU A 59 -20.34 -18.34 23.69
CA GLU A 59 -20.72 -17.75 24.99
C GLU A 59 -19.54 -17.09 25.73
N VAL A 60 -18.28 -17.34 25.33
CA VAL A 60 -17.10 -16.75 25.98
C VAL A 60 -17.05 -15.24 25.77
N LYS A 61 -16.84 -14.52 26.89
CA LYS A 61 -16.72 -13.05 26.92
C LYS A 61 -15.30 -12.63 27.21
N LEU A 62 -14.82 -11.58 26.55
CA LEU A 62 -13.48 -11.03 26.77
C LEU A 62 -13.25 -10.66 28.25
N SER A 63 -14.26 -10.08 28.93
CA SER A 63 -14.15 -9.74 30.35
C SER A 63 -13.82 -10.96 31.24
N ARG A 64 -14.44 -12.14 30.96
CA ARG A 64 -14.15 -13.35 31.72
C ARG A 64 -12.75 -13.87 31.43
N VAL A 65 -12.31 -13.84 30.17
CA VAL A 65 -10.94 -14.22 29.80
C VAL A 65 -9.92 -13.36 30.55
N LYS A 66 -10.14 -12.04 30.61
CA LYS A 66 -9.24 -11.11 31.30
C LYS A 66 -9.21 -11.34 32.81
N GLU A 67 -10.34 -11.61 33.47
CA GLU A 67 -10.37 -12.00 34.88
C GLU A 67 -9.50 -13.22 35.15
N ILE A 68 -9.61 -14.24 34.29
CA ILE A 68 -8.82 -15.48 34.44
C ILE A 68 -7.34 -15.19 34.17
N GLU A 69 -7.02 -14.39 33.12
CA GLU A 69 -5.65 -14.03 32.77
C GLU A 69 -4.95 -13.29 33.93
N ASP A 70 -5.65 -12.39 34.61
CA ASP A 70 -5.13 -11.66 35.77
C ASP A 70 -4.78 -12.59 36.93
N GLU A 71 -5.50 -13.75 37.06
CA GLU A 71 -5.24 -14.75 38.10
C GLU A 71 -4.05 -15.65 37.75
N ILE A 72 -3.95 -16.11 36.49
CA ILE A 72 -3.01 -17.17 36.11
C ILE A 72 -1.80 -16.67 35.31
N HIS A 73 -1.83 -15.42 34.87
CA HIS A 73 -0.78 -14.76 34.05
C HIS A 73 -0.39 -15.52 32.77
N HIS A 74 -1.41 -16.11 32.09
CA HIS A 74 -1.21 -16.83 30.83
C HIS A 74 -2.43 -16.64 29.93
N ASP A 75 -2.23 -15.90 28.84
CA ASP A 75 -3.29 -15.46 27.93
C ASP A 75 -4.07 -16.63 27.28
N MET A 76 -3.38 -17.57 26.64
CA MET A 76 -4.06 -18.69 25.96
C MET A 76 -4.76 -19.63 26.95
N MET A 77 -4.14 -19.94 28.10
CA MET A 77 -4.76 -20.79 29.11
C MET A 77 -5.98 -20.12 29.76
N ALA A 78 -6.04 -18.78 29.76
CA ALA A 78 -7.23 -18.06 30.20
C ALA A 78 -8.41 -18.30 29.24
N VAL A 79 -8.16 -18.33 27.94
CA VAL A 79 -9.18 -18.66 26.92
C VAL A 79 -9.64 -20.12 27.09
N VAL A 80 -8.69 -21.07 27.18
CA VAL A 80 -8.99 -22.49 27.39
C VAL A 80 -9.91 -22.68 28.62
N ARG A 81 -9.54 -22.10 29.79
CA ARG A 81 -10.38 -22.16 31.00
C ARG A 81 -11.74 -21.52 30.79
N ALA A 82 -11.84 -20.39 30.12
CA ALA A 82 -13.11 -19.72 29.86
C ALA A 82 -14.06 -20.56 29.00
N ILE A 83 -13.52 -21.37 28.08
CA ILE A 83 -14.30 -22.35 27.32
C ILE A 83 -14.69 -23.53 28.22
N SER A 84 -13.72 -24.13 28.92
CA SER A 84 -13.96 -25.31 29.83
C SER A 84 -14.98 -25.01 30.93
N GLU A 85 -15.08 -23.76 31.42
CA GLU A 85 -16.14 -23.38 32.41
C GLU A 85 -17.57 -23.58 31.88
N LYS A 86 -17.74 -23.76 30.56
CA LYS A 86 -19.04 -23.89 29.89
C LYS A 86 -19.27 -25.26 29.27
N VAL A 87 -18.32 -26.16 29.42
CA VAL A 87 -18.36 -27.54 28.91
C VAL A 87 -18.50 -28.49 30.12
N ASP A 88 -19.31 -29.54 29.99
CA ASP A 88 -19.39 -30.57 31.01
C ASP A 88 -18.07 -31.34 31.11
N LEU A 89 -17.71 -31.77 32.34
CA LEU A 89 -16.39 -32.37 32.62
C LEU A 89 -16.06 -33.58 31.72
N GLU A 90 -17.09 -34.37 31.35
CA GLU A 90 -16.93 -35.55 30.49
C GLU A 90 -16.66 -35.17 29.00
N ASP A 91 -16.95 -33.93 28.60
CA ASP A 91 -16.83 -33.44 27.26
C ASP A 91 -15.70 -32.38 27.14
N ASP A 92 -14.89 -32.17 28.20
CA ASP A 92 -13.82 -31.18 28.23
C ASP A 92 -12.56 -31.68 27.50
N PHE A 93 -12.60 -31.57 26.16
CA PHE A 93 -11.49 -31.81 25.25
C PHE A 93 -10.99 -30.48 24.65
N VAL A 94 -11.18 -29.36 25.35
CA VAL A 94 -10.73 -28.04 24.88
C VAL A 94 -9.21 -28.03 24.70
N HIS A 95 -8.72 -27.55 23.57
CA HIS A 95 -7.27 -27.46 23.29
C HIS A 95 -6.55 -28.83 23.26
N TYR A 96 -7.27 -29.93 22.98
CA TYR A 96 -6.70 -31.26 23.04
C TYR A 96 -5.59 -31.42 21.98
N GLY A 97 -4.40 -31.85 22.41
CA GLY A 97 -3.22 -32.05 21.56
C GLY A 97 -2.53 -30.79 21.05
N ALA A 98 -3.17 -29.62 21.11
CA ALA A 98 -2.62 -28.37 20.60
C ALA A 98 -1.65 -27.70 21.59
N THR A 99 -0.83 -26.80 21.06
CA THR A 99 -0.05 -25.82 21.83
C THR A 99 -0.58 -24.42 21.59
N SER A 100 -0.31 -23.48 22.50
CA SER A 100 -0.82 -22.10 22.41
C SER A 100 -0.62 -21.46 21.03
N ASN A 101 0.51 -21.71 20.38
CA ASN A 101 0.78 -21.09 19.08
C ASN A 101 0.10 -21.78 17.90
N ASP A 102 -0.34 -23.00 18.02
CA ASP A 102 -1.22 -23.60 17.03
C ASP A 102 -2.49 -22.76 16.87
N ILE A 103 -3.01 -22.27 17.99
CA ILE A 103 -4.20 -21.43 18.00
C ILE A 103 -3.89 -19.97 17.68
N LEU A 104 -2.84 -19.39 18.29
CA LEU A 104 -2.51 -17.97 18.13
C LEU A 104 -2.02 -17.64 16.72
N ASP A 105 -1.14 -18.45 16.13
CA ASP A 105 -0.65 -18.21 14.77
C ASP A 105 -1.75 -18.44 13.73
N THR A 106 -2.60 -19.45 13.94
CA THR A 106 -3.75 -19.69 13.06
C THR A 106 -4.80 -18.59 13.18
N SER A 107 -5.06 -18.06 14.38
CA SER A 107 -5.94 -16.90 14.55
C SER A 107 -5.38 -15.63 13.90
N MET A 108 -4.05 -15.43 13.93
CA MET A 108 -3.38 -14.34 13.23
C MET A 108 -3.49 -14.50 11.69
N ALA A 109 -3.44 -15.72 11.16
CA ALA A 109 -3.71 -15.98 9.75
C ALA A 109 -5.12 -15.57 9.34
N LEU A 110 -6.13 -15.75 10.20
CA LEU A 110 -7.49 -15.24 9.99
C LEU A 110 -7.53 -13.70 9.98
N GLN A 111 -6.79 -13.04 10.89
CA GLN A 111 -6.65 -11.57 10.88
C GLN A 111 -5.99 -11.09 9.60
N PHE A 112 -4.90 -11.73 9.15
CA PHE A 112 -4.25 -11.39 7.87
C PHE A 112 -5.18 -11.61 6.68
N ARG A 113 -5.93 -12.71 6.63
CA ARG A 113 -6.92 -12.99 5.59
C ARG A 113 -7.89 -11.83 5.41
N ASP A 114 -8.49 -11.39 6.50
CA ASP A 114 -9.52 -10.37 6.46
C ASP A 114 -8.94 -8.97 6.26
N ALA A 115 -7.77 -8.66 6.82
CA ALA A 115 -7.04 -7.42 6.56
C ALA A 115 -6.58 -7.29 5.09
N ILE A 116 -6.07 -8.37 4.51
CA ILE A 116 -5.64 -8.41 3.10
C ILE A 116 -6.81 -8.15 2.16
N LYS A 117 -8.00 -8.68 2.44
CA LYS A 117 -9.22 -8.40 1.64
C LYS A 117 -9.53 -6.90 1.62
N ILE A 118 -9.46 -6.22 2.77
CA ILE A 118 -9.69 -4.76 2.86
C ILE A 118 -8.61 -3.99 2.08
N LEU A 119 -7.34 -4.36 2.25
CA LEU A 119 -6.23 -3.72 1.54
C LEU A 119 -6.34 -3.90 0.03
N GLU A 120 -6.71 -5.09 -0.45
CA GLU A 120 -6.94 -5.38 -1.86
C GLU A 120 -8.03 -4.48 -2.44
N LEU A 121 -9.19 -4.40 -1.79
CA LEU A 121 -10.30 -3.55 -2.20
C LEU A 121 -9.88 -2.07 -2.30
N LYS A 122 -9.08 -1.58 -1.35
CA LYS A 122 -8.59 -0.20 -1.36
C LYS A 122 -7.52 0.05 -2.42
N LEU A 123 -6.62 -0.91 -2.66
CA LEU A 123 -5.66 -0.83 -3.76
C LEU A 123 -6.37 -0.82 -5.12
N VAL A 124 -7.39 -1.66 -5.33
CA VAL A 124 -8.23 -1.63 -6.53
C VAL A 124 -8.93 -0.28 -6.68
N ARG A 125 -9.48 0.27 -5.59
CA ARG A 125 -10.13 1.59 -5.60
C ARG A 125 -9.14 2.70 -5.95
N LEU A 126 -7.93 2.67 -5.37
CA LEU A 126 -6.86 3.61 -5.71
C LEU A 126 -6.48 3.51 -7.19
N LEU A 127 -6.32 2.28 -7.69
CA LEU A 127 -6.02 2.02 -9.11
C LEU A 127 -7.10 2.61 -10.03
N LYS A 128 -8.38 2.41 -9.71
CA LYS A 128 -9.51 2.98 -10.48
C LYS A 128 -9.45 4.51 -10.51
N VAL A 129 -9.17 5.14 -9.38
CA VAL A 129 -9.01 6.61 -9.31
C VAL A 129 -7.85 7.09 -10.18
N LEU A 130 -6.70 6.41 -10.12
CA LEU A 130 -5.53 6.74 -10.95
C LEU A 130 -5.81 6.57 -12.43
N ILE A 131 -6.53 5.53 -12.84
CA ILE A 131 -6.97 5.31 -14.23
C ILE A 131 -7.85 6.48 -14.72
N ILE A 132 -8.81 6.92 -13.90
CA ILE A 132 -9.69 8.05 -14.23
C ILE A 132 -8.87 9.34 -14.41
N GLN A 133 -7.96 9.63 -13.51
CA GLN A 133 -7.10 10.80 -13.59
C GLN A 133 -6.14 10.74 -14.79
N ALA A 134 -5.58 9.57 -15.09
CA ALA A 134 -4.73 9.35 -16.24
C ALA A 134 -5.47 9.66 -17.56
N ASP A 135 -6.65 9.09 -17.74
CA ASP A 135 -7.47 9.29 -18.95
C ASP A 135 -7.92 10.74 -19.11
N LYS A 136 -8.42 11.34 -18.01
CA LYS A 136 -8.88 12.75 -17.98
C LYS A 136 -7.80 13.74 -18.33
N HIS A 137 -6.56 13.50 -17.92
CA HIS A 137 -5.45 14.44 -18.05
C HIS A 137 -4.38 14.01 -19.07
N LYS A 138 -4.65 13.03 -19.94
CA LYS A 138 -3.72 12.50 -20.92
C LYS A 138 -3.19 13.56 -21.92
N ARG A 139 -3.95 14.63 -22.15
CA ARG A 139 -3.59 15.77 -23.01
C ARG A 139 -3.27 17.05 -22.24
N LEU A 140 -3.23 17.01 -20.91
CA LEU A 140 -2.86 18.18 -20.09
C LEU A 140 -1.33 18.26 -20.05
N VAL A 141 -0.77 19.01 -20.99
CA VAL A 141 0.68 19.21 -21.14
C VAL A 141 1.20 20.06 -19.97
N CYS A 142 2.35 19.67 -19.43
CA CYS A 142 3.03 20.38 -18.36
C CYS A 142 4.54 20.28 -18.49
N ALA A 143 5.26 21.09 -17.72
CA ALA A 143 6.71 21.01 -17.67
C ALA A 143 7.18 19.68 -17.06
N GLY A 144 7.95 18.90 -17.80
CA GLY A 144 8.77 17.84 -17.23
C GLY A 144 9.86 18.46 -16.37
N ARG A 145 10.25 17.79 -15.28
CA ARG A 145 11.32 18.23 -14.40
C ARG A 145 12.27 17.09 -14.09
N THR A 146 13.55 17.35 -14.21
CA THR A 146 14.62 16.46 -13.77
C THR A 146 15.60 17.27 -12.92
N HIS A 147 16.10 16.71 -11.82
CA HIS A 147 16.98 17.43 -10.89
C HIS A 147 16.40 18.77 -10.38
N GLY A 148 15.07 18.87 -10.31
CA GLY A 148 14.38 20.12 -9.96
C GLY A 148 14.35 21.19 -11.05
N GLN A 149 14.98 20.95 -12.22
CA GLN A 149 15.01 21.87 -13.35
C GLN A 149 13.92 21.54 -14.38
N ILE A 150 13.40 22.57 -15.04
CA ILE A 150 12.44 22.40 -16.14
C ILE A 150 13.16 21.72 -17.31
N ALA A 151 12.60 20.62 -17.78
CA ALA A 151 13.01 19.84 -18.93
C ALA A 151 11.97 19.96 -20.06
N ILE A 152 12.01 19.04 -21.01
CA ILE A 152 11.01 18.96 -22.09
C ILE A 152 9.59 18.73 -21.56
N PRO A 153 8.54 19.01 -22.36
CA PRO A 153 7.15 18.77 -21.95
C PRO A 153 6.82 17.31 -21.68
N THR A 154 5.87 17.11 -20.78
CA THR A 154 5.20 15.84 -20.51
C THR A 154 3.70 16.09 -20.32
N THR A 155 2.94 15.07 -19.90
CA THR A 155 1.53 15.25 -19.54
C THR A 155 1.23 14.78 -18.11
N TYR A 156 0.25 15.38 -17.47
CA TYR A 156 -0.23 14.89 -16.16
C TYR A 156 -0.79 13.48 -16.26
N GLY A 157 -1.47 13.15 -17.36
CA GLY A 157 -1.99 11.79 -17.57
C GLY A 157 -0.89 10.73 -17.56
N LEU A 158 0.28 11.02 -18.12
CA LEU A 158 1.41 10.08 -18.10
C LEU A 158 1.93 9.85 -16.67
N ARG A 159 1.97 10.89 -15.81
CA ARG A 159 2.34 10.74 -14.39
C ARG A 159 1.36 9.82 -13.67
N PHE A 160 0.06 10.00 -13.85
CA PHE A 160 -0.96 9.12 -13.25
C PHE A 160 -0.90 7.70 -13.78
N ALA A 161 -0.62 7.51 -15.08
CA ALA A 161 -0.47 6.18 -15.66
C ALA A 161 0.74 5.43 -15.07
N ILE A 162 1.85 6.12 -14.80
CA ILE A 162 3.03 5.56 -14.12
C ILE A 162 2.65 5.09 -12.72
N TRP A 163 1.93 5.90 -11.94
CA TRP A 163 1.48 5.54 -10.59
C TRP A 163 0.45 4.40 -10.62
N ALA A 164 -0.46 4.39 -11.60
CA ALA A 164 -1.41 3.30 -11.78
C ALA A 164 -0.70 1.95 -12.02
N LYS A 165 0.33 1.93 -12.85
CA LYS A 165 1.15 0.71 -13.09
C LYS A 165 1.95 0.28 -11.87
N GLU A 166 2.29 1.18 -10.98
CA GLU A 166 2.95 0.85 -9.70
C GLU A 166 1.98 0.22 -8.71
N VAL A 167 0.76 0.76 -8.61
CA VAL A 167 -0.30 0.19 -7.78
C VAL A 167 -0.76 -1.19 -8.31
N GLU A 168 -0.85 -1.38 -9.62
CA GLU A 168 -1.10 -2.70 -10.21
C GLU A 168 -0.05 -3.73 -9.77
N ARG A 169 1.23 -3.37 -9.75
CA ARG A 169 2.29 -4.27 -9.25
C ARG A 169 2.14 -4.59 -7.76
N HIS A 170 1.55 -3.69 -6.95
CA HIS A 170 1.22 -4.01 -5.56
C HIS A 170 0.09 -5.03 -5.46
N LEU A 171 -0.94 -4.94 -6.29
CA LEU A 171 -1.99 -5.97 -6.36
C LEU A 171 -1.44 -7.34 -6.74
N LEU A 172 -0.54 -7.39 -7.73
CA LEU A 172 0.13 -8.64 -8.11
C LEU A 172 0.96 -9.23 -6.96
N ARG A 173 1.75 -8.39 -6.25
CA ARG A 173 2.51 -8.83 -5.07
C ARG A 173 1.59 -9.33 -3.96
N LEU A 174 0.47 -8.65 -3.71
CA LEU A 174 -0.49 -9.05 -2.70
C LEU A 174 -1.08 -10.43 -2.98
N GLY A 175 -1.50 -10.69 -4.22
CA GLY A 175 -1.96 -12.02 -4.63
C GLY A 175 -0.89 -13.10 -4.49
N GLN A 176 0.37 -12.78 -4.81
CA GLN A 176 1.49 -13.72 -4.68
C GLN A 176 1.86 -14.02 -3.23
N LEU A 177 1.81 -13.05 -2.32
CA LEU A 177 2.15 -13.26 -0.91
C LEU A 177 1.03 -13.94 -0.12
N TYR A 178 -0.22 -13.87 -0.59
CA TYR A 178 -1.40 -14.37 0.11
C TYR A 178 -1.24 -15.82 0.59
N SER A 179 -0.85 -16.73 -0.31
CA SER A 179 -0.67 -18.15 0.00
C SER A 179 0.49 -18.45 0.95
N ARG A 180 1.43 -17.52 1.11
CA ARG A 180 2.55 -17.69 2.05
C ARG A 180 2.23 -17.12 3.44
N VAL A 181 1.34 -16.12 3.52
CA VAL A 181 1.01 -15.40 4.76
C VAL A 181 -0.27 -15.94 5.42
N VAL A 182 -1.27 -16.30 4.59
CA VAL A 182 -2.59 -16.76 5.08
C VAL A 182 -2.57 -18.28 5.23
N VAL A 183 -1.76 -18.75 6.19
CA VAL A 183 -1.59 -20.17 6.52
C VAL A 183 -1.65 -20.36 8.03
N GLY A 184 -2.28 -21.42 8.47
CA GLY A 184 -2.30 -21.84 9.87
C GLY A 184 -1.42 -23.07 10.12
N GLN A 185 -1.31 -23.47 11.38
CA GLN A 185 -0.58 -24.64 11.82
C GLN A 185 -1.35 -25.39 12.92
N LEU A 186 -1.11 -26.69 13.03
CA LEU A 186 -1.37 -27.53 14.21
C LEU A 186 -0.23 -28.53 14.31
N THR A 187 0.89 -28.08 14.85
CA THR A 187 2.16 -28.83 14.83
C THR A 187 2.66 -29.20 16.22
N GLY A 188 1.97 -28.72 17.25
CA GLY A 188 2.27 -29.03 18.65
C GLY A 188 3.51 -28.30 19.18
N ALA A 189 3.95 -28.73 20.36
CA ALA A 189 4.93 -27.99 21.17
C ALA A 189 6.30 -27.75 20.50
N VAL A 190 6.73 -28.60 19.57
CA VAL A 190 8.03 -28.52 18.88
C VAL A 190 7.94 -28.91 17.40
N GLY A 191 6.76 -28.85 16.81
CA GLY A 191 6.56 -29.11 15.39
C GLY A 191 6.39 -30.57 14.98
N THR A 192 6.35 -31.49 15.92
CA THR A 192 6.33 -32.96 15.65
C THR A 192 4.93 -33.56 15.59
N GLN A 193 3.90 -32.82 15.97
CA GLN A 193 2.50 -33.30 16.11
C GLN A 193 2.34 -34.51 17.06
N ALA A 194 3.29 -34.72 17.97
CA ALA A 194 3.34 -35.93 18.81
C ALA A 194 2.07 -36.14 19.64
N ALA A 195 1.38 -35.09 20.07
CA ALA A 195 0.12 -35.20 20.82
C ALA A 195 -1.07 -35.65 19.97
N PHE A 196 -1.01 -35.47 18.63
CA PHE A 196 -2.03 -35.94 17.69
C PHE A 196 -1.73 -37.33 17.12
N ASP A 197 -0.58 -37.93 17.51
CA ASP A 197 -0.11 -39.24 17.03
C ASP A 197 -0.09 -39.31 15.47
N LYS A 198 -0.52 -40.38 14.89
CA LYS A 198 -0.59 -40.60 13.44
C LYS A 198 -1.61 -39.71 12.70
N GLU A 199 -2.54 -39.11 13.42
CA GLU A 199 -3.60 -38.26 12.84
C GLU A 199 -3.17 -36.78 12.68
N GLY A 200 -1.99 -36.39 13.15
CA GLY A 200 -1.54 -34.98 13.18
C GLY A 200 -1.67 -34.23 11.86
N LEU A 201 -1.25 -34.83 10.73
CA LEU A 201 -1.40 -34.20 9.42
C LEU A 201 -2.87 -34.04 9.02
N ALA A 202 -3.71 -35.03 9.29
CA ALA A 202 -5.13 -35.01 8.98
C ALA A 202 -5.89 -33.99 9.84
N VAL A 203 -5.56 -33.85 11.13
CA VAL A 203 -6.13 -32.83 12.03
C VAL A 203 -5.80 -31.43 11.50
N GLN A 204 -4.53 -31.19 11.15
CA GLN A 204 -4.11 -29.89 10.60
C GLN A 204 -4.84 -29.54 9.31
N GLU A 205 -4.82 -30.44 8.31
CA GLU A 205 -5.49 -30.22 7.03
C GLU A 205 -6.98 -29.93 7.21
N LYS A 206 -7.67 -30.74 8.01
CA LYS A 206 -9.11 -30.63 8.21
C LYS A 206 -9.50 -29.36 8.99
N THR A 207 -8.71 -29.00 9.99
CA THR A 207 -8.94 -27.74 10.73
C THR A 207 -8.77 -26.52 9.82
N MET A 208 -7.72 -26.50 8.97
CA MET A 208 -7.50 -25.39 8.06
C MET A 208 -8.56 -25.33 6.95
N GLU A 209 -9.09 -26.49 6.51
CA GLU A 209 -10.23 -26.56 5.60
C GLU A 209 -11.46 -25.86 6.19
N TYR A 210 -11.82 -26.13 7.45
CA TYR A 210 -12.93 -25.48 8.15
C TYR A 210 -12.76 -23.97 8.29
N LEU A 211 -11.51 -23.51 8.46
CA LEU A 211 -11.18 -22.09 8.59
C LEU A 211 -11.01 -21.38 7.25
N GLY A 212 -10.98 -22.11 6.11
CA GLY A 212 -10.70 -21.57 4.79
C GLY A 212 -9.28 -20.99 4.68
N LEU A 213 -8.30 -21.62 5.36
CA LEU A 213 -6.88 -21.26 5.35
C LEU A 213 -6.05 -22.30 4.61
N GLY A 214 -4.87 -21.89 4.14
CA GLY A 214 -3.78 -22.84 3.85
C GLY A 214 -3.18 -23.38 5.15
N HIS A 215 -2.37 -24.44 5.05
CA HIS A 215 -1.57 -24.94 6.17
C HIS A 215 -0.07 -24.92 5.81
N VAL A 216 0.76 -24.86 6.84
CA VAL A 216 2.20 -25.03 6.67
C VAL A 216 2.54 -26.50 6.42
N GLU A 217 3.54 -26.76 5.56
CA GLU A 217 4.04 -28.13 5.35
C GLU A 217 4.86 -28.62 6.57
N VAL A 218 5.62 -27.69 7.15
CA VAL A 218 6.44 -27.92 8.36
C VAL A 218 6.55 -26.62 9.14
N SER A 219 6.66 -26.72 10.47
CA SER A 219 7.00 -25.59 11.33
C SER A 219 7.75 -26.10 12.58
N SER A 220 8.25 -25.19 13.39
CA SER A 220 8.66 -25.48 14.78
C SER A 220 7.45 -25.37 15.71
N GLN A 221 7.59 -24.82 16.92
CA GLN A 221 6.42 -24.47 17.75
C GLN A 221 5.57 -23.38 17.11
N ILE A 222 6.15 -22.59 16.20
CA ILE A 222 5.52 -21.46 15.52
C ILE A 222 5.73 -21.52 14.01
N ILE A 223 4.86 -20.87 13.25
CA ILE A 223 5.08 -20.57 11.83
C ILE A 223 6.33 -19.68 11.69
N GLN A 224 7.19 -19.96 10.70
CA GLN A 224 8.40 -19.18 10.48
C GLN A 224 8.07 -17.74 10.12
N ARG A 225 8.76 -16.80 10.78
CA ARG A 225 8.42 -15.36 10.79
C ARG A 225 8.83 -14.60 9.53
N ASP A 226 9.60 -15.21 8.63
CA ASP A 226 9.87 -14.66 7.28
C ASP A 226 8.56 -14.33 6.52
N ARG A 227 7.49 -15.10 6.72
CA ARG A 227 6.15 -14.84 6.16
C ARG A 227 5.55 -13.55 6.70
N HIS A 228 5.63 -13.32 8.01
CA HIS A 228 5.17 -12.11 8.67
C HIS A 228 6.03 -10.89 8.27
N ALA A 229 7.35 -11.07 8.17
CA ALA A 229 8.27 -10.05 7.68
C ALA A 229 7.95 -9.68 6.22
N GLU A 230 7.64 -10.65 5.35
CA GLU A 230 7.20 -10.39 3.97
C GLU A 230 5.93 -9.51 3.94
N TYR A 231 4.96 -9.79 4.82
CA TYR A 231 3.76 -8.99 4.93
C TYR A 231 4.06 -7.53 5.31
N VAL A 232 4.88 -7.30 6.34
CA VAL A 232 5.25 -5.94 6.78
C VAL A 232 6.08 -5.23 5.69
N MET A 233 7.00 -5.93 5.01
CA MET A 233 7.74 -5.38 3.87
C MET A 233 6.82 -4.99 2.71
N PHE A 234 5.78 -5.76 2.45
CA PHE A 234 4.76 -5.40 1.46
C PHE A 234 4.04 -4.10 1.86
N LEU A 235 3.58 -3.98 3.11
CA LEU A 235 2.94 -2.76 3.63
C LEU A 235 3.86 -1.54 3.51
N ALA A 236 5.12 -1.69 3.87
CA ALA A 236 6.14 -0.64 3.75
C ALA A 236 6.38 -0.21 2.30
N ASN A 237 6.35 -1.14 1.35
CA ASN A 237 6.49 -0.85 -0.07
C ASN A 237 5.27 -0.09 -0.61
N VAL A 238 4.05 -0.47 -0.23
CA VAL A 238 2.82 0.29 -0.53
C VAL A 238 2.92 1.70 0.04
N ALA A 239 3.26 1.83 1.32
CA ALA A 239 3.42 3.11 1.99
C ALA A 239 4.46 4.01 1.29
N THR A 240 5.54 3.43 0.77
CA THR A 240 6.59 4.16 0.03
C THR A 240 6.07 4.70 -1.31
N THR A 241 5.24 3.95 -2.03
CA THR A 241 4.57 4.44 -3.24
C THR A 241 3.65 5.62 -2.94
N LEU A 242 2.85 5.53 -1.87
CA LEU A 242 1.95 6.61 -1.45
C LEU A 242 2.72 7.86 -1.00
N ASP A 243 3.81 7.68 -0.26
CA ASP A 243 4.73 8.76 0.14
C ASP A 243 5.30 9.48 -1.09
N LYS A 244 5.81 8.75 -2.08
CA LYS A 244 6.32 9.30 -3.34
C LYS A 244 5.24 10.14 -4.07
N ILE A 245 4.02 9.63 -4.21
CA ILE A 245 2.91 10.35 -4.84
C ILE A 245 2.59 11.63 -4.07
N CYS A 246 2.50 11.55 -2.75
CA CYS A 246 2.20 12.71 -1.91
C CYS A 246 3.35 13.72 -1.86
N ILE A 247 4.61 13.31 -1.96
CA ILE A 247 5.75 14.22 -2.14
C ILE A 247 5.61 15.02 -3.45
N GLU A 248 5.24 14.37 -4.55
CA GLU A 248 5.01 15.06 -5.82
C GLU A 248 3.86 16.06 -5.71
N ILE A 249 2.72 15.68 -5.11
CA ILE A 249 1.58 16.58 -4.89
C ILE A 249 1.98 17.79 -4.05
N ARG A 250 2.70 17.57 -2.94
CA ARG A 250 3.21 18.65 -2.07
C ARG A 250 4.17 19.57 -2.83
N THR A 251 5.02 19.02 -3.68
CA THR A 251 5.95 19.79 -4.52
C THR A 251 5.17 20.67 -5.51
N LEU A 252 4.16 20.12 -6.18
CA LEU A 252 3.35 20.85 -7.14
C LEU A 252 2.44 21.92 -6.48
N GLN A 253 2.12 21.77 -5.20
CA GLN A 253 1.32 22.75 -4.43
C GLN A 253 2.15 23.90 -3.85
N ARG A 254 3.49 23.87 -3.92
CA ARG A 254 4.34 24.97 -3.46
C ARG A 254 3.96 26.27 -4.14
N SER A 255 4.01 27.37 -3.41
CA SER A 255 3.52 28.69 -3.88
C SER A 255 4.17 29.16 -5.18
N GLU A 256 5.43 28.84 -5.40
CA GLU A 256 6.18 29.18 -6.61
C GLU A 256 5.85 28.29 -7.82
N ILE A 257 5.28 27.08 -7.61
CA ILE A 257 4.85 26.15 -8.66
C ILE A 257 3.35 26.24 -8.86
N ALA A 258 2.58 25.98 -7.82
CA ALA A 258 1.11 26.13 -7.71
C ALA A 258 0.32 25.48 -8.88
N GLU A 259 0.81 24.36 -9.44
CA GLU A 259 0.17 23.69 -10.57
C GLU A 259 -0.97 22.77 -10.15
N VAL A 260 -0.81 22.10 -8.98
CA VAL A 260 -1.78 21.13 -8.44
C VAL A 260 -1.93 21.37 -6.95
N SER A 261 -3.12 21.19 -6.40
CA SER A 261 -3.36 21.31 -4.97
C SER A 261 -4.39 20.30 -4.47
N GLU A 262 -4.32 19.97 -3.17
CA GLU A 262 -5.41 19.30 -2.47
C GLU A 262 -6.67 20.16 -2.49
N THR A 263 -7.84 19.51 -2.51
CA THR A 263 -9.11 20.22 -2.32
C THR A 263 -9.19 20.78 -0.91
N PHE A 264 -9.47 22.06 -0.84
CA PHE A 264 -9.68 22.77 0.42
C PHE A 264 -11.19 22.89 0.70
N GLY A 265 -11.64 22.27 1.79
CA GLY A 265 -13.06 22.32 2.19
C GLY A 265 -13.49 23.72 2.63
N GLY A 266 -14.72 24.14 2.28
CA GLY A 266 -15.22 25.49 2.60
C GLY A 266 -15.21 25.87 4.09
N LYS A 267 -15.18 24.88 4.99
CA LYS A 267 -15.06 25.06 6.45
C LYS A 267 -13.66 24.75 6.99
N GLN A 268 -12.73 24.36 6.12
CA GLN A 268 -11.38 23.99 6.53
C GLN A 268 -10.54 25.24 6.82
N ILE A 269 -9.88 25.27 7.97
CA ILE A 269 -8.95 26.34 8.34
C ILE A 269 -7.54 25.89 7.95
N GLY A 270 -6.91 26.62 7.03
CA GLY A 270 -5.58 26.28 6.51
C GLY A 270 -4.44 26.71 7.43
N SER A 271 -4.65 27.73 8.24
CA SER A 271 -3.68 28.28 9.19
C SER A 271 -4.41 29.03 10.30
N SER A 272 -3.93 28.93 11.52
CA SER A 272 -4.44 29.68 12.67
C SER A 272 -4.20 31.20 12.55
N THR A 273 -3.22 31.62 11.74
CA THR A 273 -2.74 33.00 11.67
C THR A 273 -2.85 33.62 10.27
N MET A 274 -2.81 32.79 9.21
CA MET A 274 -2.74 33.26 7.82
C MET A 274 -3.92 32.69 6.99
N PRO A 275 -5.02 33.43 6.82
CA PRO A 275 -6.24 32.91 6.17
C PRO A 275 -6.07 32.43 4.72
N HIS A 276 -5.07 32.99 3.99
CA HIS A 276 -4.78 32.63 2.61
C HIS A 276 -3.98 31.33 2.46
N LYS A 277 -3.38 30.83 3.56
CA LYS A 277 -2.47 29.69 3.52
C LYS A 277 -3.23 28.36 3.44
N ARG A 278 -3.03 27.64 2.34
CA ARG A 278 -3.63 26.31 2.09
C ARG A 278 -2.55 25.25 2.11
N ASN A 279 -2.38 24.57 3.24
CA ASN A 279 -1.36 23.55 3.42
C ASN A 279 -1.82 22.19 2.87
N PRO A 280 -0.95 21.38 2.27
CA PRO A 280 -1.22 20.01 1.84
C PRO A 280 -1.19 19.04 3.03
N ILE A 281 -2.04 19.27 4.04
CA ILE A 281 -1.97 18.59 5.35
C ILE A 281 -2.26 17.09 5.27
N LYS A 282 -3.08 16.65 4.31
CA LYS A 282 -3.38 15.23 4.12
C LYS A 282 -2.19 14.51 3.49
N SER A 283 -1.56 15.09 2.48
CA SER A 283 -0.34 14.55 1.88
C SER A 283 0.83 14.55 2.87
N GLU A 284 0.93 15.57 3.73
CA GLU A 284 1.92 15.59 4.81
C GLU A 284 1.69 14.46 5.82
N GLN A 285 0.43 14.20 6.17
CA GLN A 285 0.06 13.09 7.05
C GLN A 285 0.42 11.73 6.43
N VAL A 286 0.13 11.50 5.14
CA VAL A 286 0.53 10.28 4.42
C VAL A 286 2.04 10.11 4.49
N CYS A 287 2.82 11.15 4.16
CA CYS A 287 4.29 11.09 4.20
C CYS A 287 4.83 10.81 5.61
N GLY A 288 4.22 11.39 6.64
CA GLY A 288 4.60 11.18 8.04
C GLY A 288 4.36 9.73 8.49
N LEU A 289 3.15 9.20 8.24
CA LEU A 289 2.78 7.84 8.62
C LEU A 289 3.53 6.77 7.82
N ALA A 290 3.86 7.02 6.56
CA ALA A 290 4.69 6.13 5.76
C ALA A 290 6.09 5.90 6.37
N ARG A 291 6.65 6.88 7.08
CA ARG A 291 7.93 6.72 7.80
C ARG A 291 7.78 5.72 8.95
N VAL A 292 6.67 5.80 9.69
CA VAL A 292 6.36 4.89 10.79
C VAL A 292 6.21 3.46 10.27
N ILE A 293 5.39 3.27 9.21
CA ILE A 293 5.18 1.94 8.61
C ILE A 293 6.52 1.31 8.17
N ARG A 294 7.39 2.09 7.51
CA ARG A 294 8.71 1.60 7.08
C ARG A 294 9.62 1.21 8.24
N SER A 295 9.49 1.87 9.39
CA SER A 295 10.32 1.55 10.57
C SER A 295 10.03 0.18 11.17
N TYR A 296 8.84 -0.37 10.94
CA TYR A 296 8.44 -1.69 11.41
C TYR A 296 9.05 -2.86 10.62
N VAL A 297 9.69 -2.60 9.48
CA VAL A 297 10.37 -3.64 8.70
C VAL A 297 11.52 -4.26 9.47
N LEU A 298 12.34 -3.46 10.16
CA LEU A 298 13.49 -3.98 10.89
C LEU A 298 13.08 -4.94 12.01
N PRO A 299 12.21 -4.57 12.97
CA PRO A 299 11.78 -5.51 14.00
C PRO A 299 11.02 -6.70 13.44
N ALA A 300 10.32 -6.59 12.31
CA ALA A 300 9.70 -7.73 11.65
C ALA A 300 10.75 -8.74 11.11
N LEU A 301 11.87 -8.26 10.59
CA LEU A 301 12.99 -9.11 10.17
C LEU A 301 13.72 -9.71 11.36
N ASP A 302 13.89 -8.97 12.46
CA ASP A 302 14.54 -9.46 13.68
C ASP A 302 13.74 -10.61 14.32
N ASN A 303 12.42 -10.64 14.16
CA ASN A 303 11.55 -11.73 14.63
C ASN A 303 11.82 -13.08 13.93
N ASN A 304 12.59 -13.13 12.84
CA ASN A 304 13.02 -14.40 12.23
C ASN A 304 14.05 -15.12 13.08
N THR A 305 14.78 -14.39 13.94
CA THR A 305 15.91 -14.93 14.71
C THR A 305 15.45 -15.27 16.11
N LEU A 306 15.06 -16.52 16.31
CA LEU A 306 14.59 -17.06 17.59
C LEU A 306 15.51 -18.18 18.09
N TRP A 307 15.49 -18.45 19.37
CA TRP A 307 16.22 -19.55 19.96
C TRP A 307 15.45 -20.86 19.81
N ASP A 308 16.18 -21.91 19.42
CA ASP A 308 15.68 -23.28 19.30
C ASP A 308 14.36 -23.36 18.48
N GLU A 309 13.38 -24.13 18.90
CA GLU A 309 12.07 -24.24 18.28
C GLU A 309 11.20 -23.00 18.55
N ARG A 310 11.48 -22.21 19.59
CA ARG A 310 10.88 -20.91 19.90
C ARG A 310 11.44 -20.30 21.18
N ASP A 311 11.55 -18.94 21.20
CA ASP A 311 11.49 -18.11 22.39
C ASP A 311 10.33 -17.07 22.27
N LEU A 312 10.17 -16.16 23.25
CA LEU A 312 9.06 -15.19 23.29
C LEU A 312 9.41 -13.80 22.74
N THR A 313 10.60 -13.60 22.19
CA THR A 313 11.06 -12.26 21.78
C THR A 313 10.22 -11.67 20.64
N ASN A 314 9.72 -12.51 19.73
CA ASN A 314 8.81 -12.09 18.66
C ASN A 314 7.43 -11.63 19.19
N SER A 315 6.92 -12.29 20.23
CA SER A 315 5.51 -12.14 20.67
C SER A 315 5.15 -10.71 21.06
N SER A 316 5.93 -10.08 21.93
CA SER A 316 5.69 -8.69 22.34
C SER A 316 5.88 -7.70 21.18
N CYS A 317 6.85 -7.96 20.30
CA CYS A 317 7.09 -7.16 19.12
C CYS A 317 5.92 -7.21 18.13
N GLU A 318 5.44 -8.41 17.80
CA GLU A 318 4.34 -8.63 16.84
C GLU A 318 3.02 -8.01 17.31
N ARG A 319 2.74 -8.04 18.62
CA ARG A 319 1.55 -7.39 19.21
C ARG A 319 1.49 -5.88 18.93
N VAL A 320 2.63 -5.24 18.69
CA VAL A 320 2.73 -3.82 18.33
C VAL A 320 2.76 -3.64 16.81
N ILE A 321 3.71 -4.28 16.13
CA ILE A 321 4.00 -3.93 14.74
C ILE A 321 2.95 -4.41 13.74
N MET A 322 2.28 -5.55 13.99
CA MET A 322 1.31 -6.10 13.04
C MET A 322 0.04 -5.25 12.93
N PRO A 323 -0.66 -4.92 14.05
CA PRO A 323 -1.82 -4.05 13.99
C PRO A 323 -1.45 -2.65 13.48
N ASP A 324 -0.37 -2.06 14.01
CA ASP A 324 0.04 -0.70 13.67
C ASP A 324 0.37 -0.56 12.17
N ALA A 325 1.22 -1.43 11.63
CA ALA A 325 1.59 -1.37 10.22
C ALA A 325 0.37 -1.53 9.30
N THR A 326 -0.56 -2.44 9.66
CA THR A 326 -1.74 -2.73 8.86
C THR A 326 -2.75 -1.59 8.90
N ILE A 327 -3.11 -1.12 10.11
CA ILE A 327 -4.09 -0.04 10.31
C ILE A 327 -3.60 1.27 9.69
N LEU A 328 -2.32 1.60 9.88
CA LEU A 328 -1.74 2.81 9.31
C LEU A 328 -1.66 2.75 7.77
N THR A 329 -1.34 1.59 7.19
CA THR A 329 -1.34 1.41 5.73
C THR A 329 -2.74 1.58 5.15
N ASP A 330 -3.74 0.99 5.77
CA ASP A 330 -5.14 1.16 5.41
C ASP A 330 -5.59 2.63 5.47
N HIS A 331 -5.19 3.33 6.52
CA HIS A 331 -5.49 4.75 6.70
C HIS A 331 -4.89 5.62 5.58
N ILE A 332 -3.60 5.47 5.30
CA ILE A 332 -2.94 6.27 4.25
C ILE A 332 -3.40 5.91 2.85
N LEU A 333 -3.83 4.68 2.59
CA LEU A 333 -4.52 4.29 1.35
C LEU A 333 -5.84 5.07 1.21
N THR A 334 -6.65 5.10 2.25
CA THR A 334 -7.92 5.83 2.27
C THR A 334 -7.72 7.34 2.03
N LEU A 335 -6.73 7.93 2.68
CA LEU A 335 -6.37 9.34 2.45
C LEU A 335 -5.92 9.56 1.01
N SER A 336 -5.05 8.72 0.47
CA SER A 336 -4.50 8.86 -0.88
C SER A 336 -5.57 8.75 -1.96
N ILE A 337 -6.54 7.84 -1.81
CA ILE A 337 -7.71 7.73 -2.68
C ILE A 337 -8.47 9.07 -2.72
N ASN A 338 -8.73 9.64 -1.55
CA ASN A 338 -9.46 10.90 -1.44
C ASN A 338 -8.66 12.10 -1.99
N ILE A 339 -7.35 12.17 -1.74
CA ILE A 339 -6.48 13.23 -2.25
C ILE A 339 -6.47 13.19 -3.77
N ILE A 340 -6.10 12.03 -4.36
CA ILE A 340 -5.90 11.88 -5.80
C ILE A 340 -7.23 12.05 -6.56
N GLY A 341 -8.33 11.55 -6.02
CA GLY A 341 -9.65 11.68 -6.62
C GLY A 341 -10.16 13.13 -6.73
N ASN A 342 -9.67 14.01 -5.85
CA ASN A 342 -10.16 15.38 -5.71
C ASN A 342 -9.10 16.46 -6.00
N LEU A 343 -7.97 16.14 -6.63
CA LEU A 343 -6.93 17.10 -6.97
C LEU A 343 -7.47 18.25 -7.84
N GLN A 344 -7.04 19.45 -7.53
CA GLN A 344 -7.33 20.66 -8.29
C GLN A 344 -6.13 21.03 -9.16
N PHE A 345 -6.38 21.37 -10.43
CA PHE A 345 -5.35 21.73 -11.41
C PHE A 345 -5.53 23.20 -11.79
N ASP A 346 -4.49 24.01 -11.59
CA ASP A 346 -4.43 25.40 -12.04
C ASP A 346 -3.79 25.47 -13.43
N ARG A 347 -4.64 25.55 -14.46
CA ARG A 347 -4.19 25.58 -15.86
C ARG A 347 -3.32 26.80 -16.17
N ASN A 348 -3.58 27.95 -15.55
CA ASN A 348 -2.82 29.16 -15.78
C ASN A 348 -1.38 29.01 -15.24
N ASN A 349 -1.23 28.45 -14.05
CA ASN A 349 0.10 28.18 -13.50
C ASN A 349 0.83 27.08 -14.26
N ILE A 350 0.14 26.03 -14.71
CA ILE A 350 0.73 24.98 -15.57
C ILE A 350 1.31 25.60 -16.84
N GLU A 351 0.54 26.43 -17.55
CA GLU A 351 0.98 27.12 -18.77
C GLU A 351 2.11 28.11 -18.49
N LYS A 352 1.97 28.93 -17.45
CA LYS A 352 3.02 29.86 -17.01
C LYS A 352 4.35 29.14 -16.75
N ASN A 353 4.32 28.03 -15.99
CA ASN A 353 5.53 27.28 -15.65
C ASN A 353 6.13 26.57 -16.87
N LEU A 354 5.30 26.09 -17.79
CA LEU A 354 5.74 25.49 -19.05
C LEU A 354 6.49 26.51 -19.92
N GLY A 355 6.03 27.77 -19.93
CA GLY A 355 6.64 28.89 -20.65
C GLY A 355 7.80 29.58 -19.92
N LEU A 356 8.13 29.21 -18.68
CA LEU A 356 9.10 29.94 -17.85
C LEU A 356 10.49 30.06 -18.47
N MET A 357 10.91 29.05 -19.25
CA MET A 357 12.19 29.01 -19.92
C MET A 357 12.17 29.71 -21.31
N ARG A 358 11.09 30.46 -21.66
CA ARG A 358 10.92 31.17 -22.94
C ARG A 358 11.22 30.30 -24.16
N GLY A 359 10.87 29.01 -24.07
CA GLY A 359 11.07 28.03 -25.14
C GLY A 359 12.45 27.37 -25.14
N ALA A 360 13.39 27.73 -24.28
CA ALA A 360 14.70 27.07 -24.23
C ALA A 360 14.58 25.54 -23.98
N ASN A 361 13.59 25.12 -23.21
CA ASN A 361 13.24 23.71 -22.96
C ASN A 361 12.72 22.98 -24.21
N MET A 362 12.40 23.70 -25.31
CA MET A 362 11.95 23.16 -26.60
C MET A 362 13.07 23.04 -27.63
N GLY A 363 14.28 23.50 -27.32
CA GLY A 363 15.42 23.50 -28.23
C GLY A 363 15.75 22.11 -28.81
N GLU A 364 15.48 21.04 -28.08
CA GLU A 364 15.66 19.67 -28.55
C GLU A 364 14.80 19.34 -29.78
N ALA A 365 13.57 19.82 -29.84
CA ALA A 365 12.68 19.58 -30.98
C ALA A 365 13.30 20.09 -32.30
N VAL A 366 13.81 21.32 -32.29
CA VAL A 366 14.47 21.92 -33.45
C VAL A 366 15.83 21.27 -33.72
N MET A 367 16.59 20.97 -32.66
CA MET A 367 17.88 20.28 -32.74
C MET A 367 17.78 18.94 -33.50
N ILE A 368 16.84 18.09 -33.11
CA ILE A 368 16.64 16.77 -33.72
C ILE A 368 16.23 16.87 -35.17
N TYR A 369 15.37 17.84 -35.52
CA TYR A 369 14.98 18.09 -36.91
C TYR A 369 16.17 18.57 -37.76
N LEU A 370 16.96 19.50 -37.25
CA LEU A 370 18.12 20.06 -37.91
C LEU A 370 19.26 19.03 -38.03
N ALA A 371 19.44 18.18 -37.05
CA ALA A 371 20.46 17.14 -37.02
C ALA A 371 20.40 16.18 -38.21
N LYS A 372 19.20 15.90 -38.71
CA LYS A 372 19.00 15.06 -39.92
C LYS A 372 19.54 15.71 -41.21
N ARG A 373 19.84 17.00 -41.20
CA ARG A 373 20.28 17.79 -42.35
C ARG A 373 21.76 18.18 -42.30
N ILE A 374 22.21 18.62 -41.11
CA ILE A 374 23.55 19.17 -40.93
C ILE A 374 24.43 18.39 -39.94
N GLY A 375 23.93 17.26 -39.45
CA GLY A 375 24.60 16.44 -38.44
C GLY A 375 24.36 16.92 -37.02
N ARG A 376 24.38 15.96 -36.08
CA ARG A 376 23.96 16.16 -34.65
C ARG A 376 24.82 17.21 -33.94
N GLN A 377 26.15 17.14 -34.08
CA GLN A 377 27.06 18.02 -33.32
C GLN A 377 26.91 19.47 -33.76
N LYS A 378 26.82 19.71 -35.08
CA LYS A 378 26.61 21.04 -35.63
C LYS A 378 25.26 21.63 -35.24
N ALA A 379 24.19 20.80 -35.31
CA ALA A 379 22.88 21.22 -34.86
C ALA A 379 22.88 21.56 -33.36
N HIS A 380 23.50 20.75 -32.52
CA HIS A 380 23.60 21.01 -31.07
C HIS A 380 24.31 22.36 -30.80
N GLU A 381 25.44 22.62 -31.45
CA GLU A 381 26.21 23.87 -31.23
C GLU A 381 25.42 25.11 -31.65
N ILE A 382 24.67 25.03 -32.75
CA ILE A 382 23.82 26.12 -33.22
C ILE A 382 22.70 26.39 -32.20
N ILE A 383 22.00 25.35 -31.73
CA ILE A 383 20.92 25.54 -30.76
C ILE A 383 21.48 26.06 -29.44
N ARG A 384 22.63 25.54 -28.97
CA ARG A 384 23.31 26.04 -27.77
C ARG A 384 23.63 27.52 -27.86
N SER A 385 24.25 27.94 -29.00
CA SER A 385 24.60 29.35 -29.25
C SER A 385 23.36 30.23 -29.32
N ALA A 386 22.31 29.80 -30.03
CA ALA A 386 21.05 30.53 -30.14
C ALA A 386 20.38 30.69 -28.76
N THR A 387 20.41 29.62 -27.92
CA THR A 387 19.85 29.66 -26.55
C THR A 387 20.58 30.67 -25.66
N LEU A 388 21.91 30.73 -25.72
CA LEU A 388 22.71 31.73 -24.98
C LEU A 388 22.40 33.16 -25.42
N LYS A 389 22.36 33.41 -26.75
CA LYS A 389 21.98 34.71 -27.29
C LYS A 389 20.58 35.14 -26.91
N ALA A 390 19.60 34.17 -26.91
CA ALA A 390 18.23 34.44 -26.51
C ALA A 390 18.16 34.84 -25.03
N TYR A 391 18.91 34.15 -24.19
CA TYR A 391 18.98 34.47 -22.75
C TYR A 391 19.56 35.87 -22.49
N GLU A 392 20.69 36.21 -23.14
CA GLU A 392 21.35 37.52 -23.02
C GLU A 392 20.47 38.68 -23.49
N ARG A 393 19.66 38.47 -24.55
CA ARG A 393 18.81 39.50 -25.13
C ARG A 393 17.40 39.53 -24.53
N GLY A 394 17.05 38.59 -23.64
CA GLY A 394 15.71 38.50 -23.05
C GLY A 394 14.62 38.11 -24.06
N GLU A 395 14.99 37.57 -25.25
CA GLU A 395 14.07 37.09 -26.28
C GLU A 395 13.74 35.60 -26.12
N SER A 396 12.72 35.09 -26.82
CA SER A 396 12.42 33.69 -26.87
C SER A 396 13.40 32.91 -27.75
N LEU A 397 13.56 31.60 -27.49
CA LEU A 397 14.39 30.76 -28.35
C LEU A 397 13.85 30.71 -29.79
N ALA A 398 12.53 30.73 -29.99
CA ALA A 398 11.91 30.75 -31.32
C ALA A 398 12.33 31.99 -32.13
N GLU A 399 12.32 33.17 -31.48
CA GLU A 399 12.78 34.44 -32.13
C GLU A 399 14.27 34.37 -32.44
N ALA A 400 15.10 33.87 -31.56
CA ALA A 400 16.54 33.73 -31.83
C ALA A 400 16.83 32.76 -32.98
N LEU A 401 16.15 31.62 -33.03
CA LEU A 401 16.28 30.63 -34.08
C LEU A 401 15.79 31.15 -35.44
N SER A 402 14.74 31.97 -35.46
CA SER A 402 14.22 32.59 -36.69
C SER A 402 15.16 33.66 -37.29
N LYS A 403 16.17 34.08 -36.52
CA LYS A 403 17.23 35.02 -36.98
C LYS A 403 18.56 34.33 -37.29
N GLU A 404 18.67 33.02 -36.99
CA GLU A 404 19.92 32.28 -37.21
C GLU A 404 20.00 31.77 -38.65
N PRO A 405 20.94 32.25 -39.46
CA PRO A 405 20.98 31.98 -40.90
C PRO A 405 20.98 30.49 -41.24
N THR A 406 21.79 29.68 -40.53
CA THR A 406 21.86 28.24 -40.78
C THR A 406 20.56 27.53 -40.44
N VAL A 407 19.75 28.04 -39.50
CA VAL A 407 18.45 27.46 -39.15
C VAL A 407 17.43 27.78 -40.21
N VAL A 408 17.30 29.05 -40.61
CA VAL A 408 16.29 29.49 -41.59
C VAL A 408 16.57 28.99 -43.03
N GLU A 409 17.80 28.59 -43.33
CA GLU A 409 18.13 27.87 -44.57
C GLU A 409 17.42 26.52 -44.69
N HIS A 410 17.14 25.88 -43.55
CA HIS A 410 16.59 24.52 -43.49
C HIS A 410 15.18 24.42 -42.90
N ILE A 411 14.71 25.42 -42.16
CA ILE A 411 13.46 25.40 -41.43
C ILE A 411 12.79 26.78 -41.55
N SER A 412 11.53 26.84 -42.02
CA SER A 412 10.80 28.10 -42.05
C SER A 412 10.45 28.61 -40.65
N THR A 413 10.22 29.91 -40.51
CA THR A 413 9.81 30.51 -39.23
C THR A 413 8.51 29.88 -38.70
N GLU A 414 7.55 29.60 -39.59
CA GLU A 414 6.30 28.94 -39.23
C GLU A 414 6.54 27.53 -38.70
N GLN A 415 7.46 26.79 -39.30
CA GLN A 415 7.86 25.45 -38.82
C GLN A 415 8.57 25.52 -37.45
N ILE A 416 9.44 26.52 -37.23
CA ILE A 416 10.07 26.74 -35.92
C ILE A 416 8.98 26.99 -34.87
N VAL A 417 8.06 27.93 -35.11
CA VAL A 417 6.96 28.23 -34.19
C VAL A 417 6.11 26.98 -33.91
N TRP A 418 5.82 26.18 -34.92
CA TRP A 418 5.05 24.94 -34.76
C TRP A 418 5.79 23.92 -33.90
N MET A 419 7.08 23.67 -34.17
CA MET A 419 7.91 22.73 -33.39
C MET A 419 8.13 23.19 -31.95
N MET A 420 8.12 24.49 -31.70
CA MET A 420 8.30 25.07 -30.37
C MET A 420 7.02 25.08 -29.55
N ARG A 421 5.88 24.58 -30.05
CA ARG A 421 4.67 24.38 -29.27
C ARG A 421 4.82 23.12 -28.43
N PRO A 422 4.67 23.21 -27.11
CA PRO A 422 4.85 22.05 -26.20
C PRO A 422 3.98 20.85 -26.54
N GLU A 423 2.74 21.08 -27.01
CA GLU A 423 1.80 20.04 -27.41
C GLU A 423 2.29 19.16 -28.57
N ASN A 424 3.19 19.69 -29.38
CA ASN A 424 3.76 19.01 -30.55
C ASN A 424 5.02 18.19 -30.18
N TYR A 425 5.47 18.26 -28.91
CA TYR A 425 6.70 17.58 -28.48
C TYR A 425 6.51 16.75 -27.22
N ILE A 426 5.40 16.01 -27.14
CA ILE A 426 5.10 15.05 -26.07
C ILE A 426 5.23 13.59 -26.52
N GLY A 427 5.75 13.37 -27.74
CA GLY A 427 5.97 12.03 -28.29
C GLY A 427 4.70 11.16 -28.24
N THR A 428 4.84 9.94 -27.73
CA THR A 428 3.75 8.95 -27.59
C THR A 428 3.08 9.00 -26.22
N ALA A 429 3.22 10.08 -25.44
CA ALA A 429 2.71 10.15 -24.08
C ALA A 429 1.20 9.85 -24.01
N VAL A 430 0.40 10.39 -24.92
CA VAL A 430 -1.04 10.17 -24.98
C VAL A 430 -1.37 8.70 -25.28
N GLU A 431 -0.70 8.13 -26.28
CA GLU A 431 -0.88 6.73 -26.69
C GLU A 431 -0.47 5.76 -25.57
N GLN A 432 0.64 6.03 -24.88
CA GLN A 432 1.06 5.24 -23.71
C GLN A 432 -0.01 5.25 -22.62
N VAL A 433 -0.60 6.41 -22.32
CA VAL A 433 -1.69 6.53 -21.36
C VAL A 433 -2.91 5.73 -21.81
N GLU A 434 -3.34 5.89 -23.05
CA GLU A 434 -4.50 5.19 -23.62
C GLU A 434 -4.32 3.66 -23.55
N ASN A 435 -3.13 3.16 -23.89
CA ASN A 435 -2.80 1.74 -23.80
C ASN A 435 -2.84 1.22 -22.35
N VAL A 436 -2.30 1.97 -21.39
CA VAL A 436 -2.33 1.61 -19.96
C VAL A 436 -3.77 1.62 -19.45
N VAL A 437 -4.52 2.67 -19.74
CA VAL A 437 -5.92 2.82 -19.32
C VAL A 437 -6.78 1.69 -19.89
N TYR A 438 -6.63 1.38 -21.16
CA TYR A 438 -7.38 0.29 -21.81
C TYR A 438 -7.12 -1.07 -21.14
N LYS A 439 -5.85 -1.43 -20.93
CA LYS A 439 -5.46 -2.69 -20.28
C LYS A 439 -5.99 -2.79 -18.86
N LEU A 440 -5.80 -1.74 -18.06
CA LEU A 440 -6.21 -1.75 -16.65
C LEU A 440 -7.73 -1.73 -16.47
N LYS A 441 -8.46 -1.00 -17.33
CA LYS A 441 -9.94 -1.05 -17.33
C LYS A 441 -10.45 -2.45 -17.65
N GLY A 442 -9.84 -3.14 -18.61
CA GLY A 442 -10.21 -4.51 -18.98
C GLY A 442 -10.03 -5.54 -17.85
N ILE A 443 -9.12 -5.30 -16.90
CA ILE A 443 -8.84 -6.21 -15.80
C ILE A 443 -9.63 -5.84 -14.54
N TYR A 444 -9.65 -4.55 -14.16
CA TYR A 444 -10.11 -4.09 -12.84
C TYR A 444 -11.41 -3.29 -12.83
N CYS A 445 -11.99 -2.96 -14.01
CA CYS A 445 -13.20 -2.17 -14.13
C CYS A 445 -14.33 -2.91 -14.86
N GLN A 446 -14.25 -4.23 -15.01
CA GLN A 446 -15.39 -5.04 -15.44
C GLN A 446 -16.44 -5.03 -14.33
N GLU A 447 -17.70 -4.75 -14.68
CA GLU A 447 -18.88 -4.74 -13.80
C GLU A 447 -19.19 -6.15 -13.26
#